data_f9bf2b987977212a9086992b4e278b24
#
_entry.id   f9bf2b987977212a9086992b4e278b24
#
_cell.length_a   1.000
_cell.length_b   1.000
_cell.length_c   1.000
_cell.angle_alpha   90.00
_cell.angle_beta   90.00
_cell.angle_gamma   90.00
#
_symmetry.space_group_name_H-M   'P 1'
#
loop_
_entity.id
_entity.type
_entity.pdbx_description
1 polymer ?
#
loop_
_entity_poly.entity_id
_entity_poly.type
_entity_poly.pdbx_seq_one_letter_code
_entity_poly.pdbx_strand_id
1 'polypeptide(L)'
;MTKEFSFEEVARSLHSNAIHLLRRVRIEDSAMGIGPAQASALSVVVFGGPLTLNELAGAEEVRPPTMSRVVEALVREGLVRREINKEDRRSVKIFPTDKGTKIIHEGRNRREKRLIKLLSQLGTDEIRCLGRAAKILSRILVADHA
;
A
#
# COMPACT_ATOMS: atom_id res chain seq x y z
N MET A 1 -27.81 -24.22 13.92
CA MET A 1 -26.43 -24.74 13.82
C MET A 1 -25.60 -23.69 13.09
N THR A 2 -24.75 -22.99 13.80
CA THR A 2 -23.75 -22.12 13.20
C THR A 2 -22.72 -23.00 12.48
N LYS A 3 -22.65 -22.90 11.17
CA LYS A 3 -21.63 -23.64 10.39
C LYS A 3 -20.25 -23.18 10.87
N GLU A 4 -19.51 -24.05 11.52
CA GLU A 4 -18.09 -23.78 11.84
C GLU A 4 -17.31 -23.74 10.54
N PHE A 5 -16.62 -22.63 10.30
CA PHE A 5 -15.74 -22.48 9.15
C PHE A 5 -14.41 -23.16 9.45
N SER A 6 -13.91 -23.97 8.53
CA SER A 6 -12.54 -24.48 8.63
C SER A 6 -11.51 -23.38 8.31
N PHE A 7 -10.26 -23.57 8.77
CA PHE A 7 -9.16 -22.65 8.43
C PHE A 7 -8.94 -22.54 6.92
N GLU A 8 -9.09 -23.67 6.21
CA GLU A 8 -8.90 -23.73 4.76
C GLU A 8 -10.00 -22.95 4.01
N GLU A 9 -11.27 -23.07 4.47
CA GLU A 9 -12.40 -22.32 3.88
C GLU A 9 -12.20 -20.81 4.07
N VAL A 10 -11.81 -20.39 5.27
CA VAL A 10 -11.53 -18.97 5.57
C VAL A 10 -10.37 -18.45 4.77
N ALA A 11 -9.24 -19.18 4.71
CA ALA A 11 -8.06 -18.78 3.96
C ALA A 11 -8.36 -18.63 2.47
N ARG A 12 -9.07 -19.59 1.88
CA ARG A 12 -9.49 -19.53 0.46
C ARG A 12 -10.37 -18.33 0.16
N SER A 13 -11.34 -18.07 1.02
CA SER A 13 -12.26 -16.94 0.87
C SER A 13 -11.54 -15.61 1.01
N LEU A 14 -10.69 -15.47 2.01
CA LEU A 14 -9.88 -14.25 2.22
C LEU A 14 -8.96 -13.97 1.04
N HIS A 15 -8.24 -15.00 0.57
CA HIS A 15 -7.35 -14.86 -0.58
C HIS A 15 -8.09 -14.36 -1.83
N SER A 16 -9.20 -15.01 -2.19
CA SER A 16 -10.01 -14.62 -3.34
C SER A 16 -10.58 -13.21 -3.20
N ASN A 17 -11.18 -12.91 -2.05
CA ASN A 17 -11.81 -11.62 -1.79
C ASN A 17 -10.81 -10.47 -1.74
N ALA A 18 -9.60 -10.70 -1.20
CA ALA A 18 -8.54 -9.70 -1.17
C ALA A 18 -8.11 -9.29 -2.59
N ILE A 19 -7.92 -10.26 -3.49
CA ILE A 19 -7.57 -10.01 -4.89
C ILE A 19 -8.68 -9.20 -5.58
N HIS A 20 -9.93 -9.61 -5.43
CA HIS A 20 -11.06 -8.91 -6.06
C HIS A 20 -11.25 -7.50 -5.50
N LEU A 21 -11.10 -7.33 -4.19
CA LEU A 21 -11.20 -6.03 -3.54
C LEU A 21 -10.12 -5.07 -4.03
N LEU A 22 -8.86 -5.53 -4.06
CA LEU A 22 -7.75 -4.74 -4.57
C LEU A 22 -7.95 -4.32 -6.03
N ARG A 23 -8.43 -5.23 -6.89
CA ARG A 23 -8.73 -4.88 -8.29
C ARG A 23 -9.78 -3.79 -8.40
N ARG A 24 -10.83 -3.84 -7.59
CA ARG A 24 -11.92 -2.84 -7.62
C ARG A 24 -11.48 -1.46 -7.15
N VAL A 25 -10.61 -1.37 -6.16
CA VAL A 25 -10.13 -0.07 -5.65
C VAL A 25 -9.00 0.51 -6.50
N ARG A 26 -8.16 -0.34 -7.12
CA ARG A 26 -7.06 0.11 -7.99
C ARG A 26 -7.49 0.79 -9.28
N ILE A 27 -8.75 0.66 -9.70
CA ILE A 27 -9.30 1.43 -10.82
C ILE A 27 -9.12 2.95 -10.57
N GLU A 28 -9.15 3.38 -9.33
CA GLU A 28 -8.94 4.78 -8.95
C GLU A 28 -7.47 5.23 -9.06
N ASP A 29 -6.52 4.31 -9.17
CA ASP A 29 -5.09 4.63 -9.24
C ASP A 29 -4.69 5.27 -10.57
N SER A 30 -5.45 5.03 -11.64
CA SER A 30 -5.23 5.69 -12.94
C SER A 30 -5.29 7.22 -12.87
N ALA A 31 -6.06 7.76 -11.93
CA ALA A 31 -6.17 9.20 -11.69
C ALA A 31 -4.92 9.80 -11.03
N MET A 32 -3.98 8.99 -10.54
CA MET A 32 -2.73 9.46 -9.95
C MET A 32 -1.72 9.95 -11.01
N GLY A 33 -1.90 9.55 -12.28
CA GLY A 33 -1.01 9.94 -13.38
C GLY A 33 0.38 9.28 -13.34
N ILE A 34 0.58 8.26 -12.52
CA ILE A 34 1.82 7.49 -12.39
C ILE A 34 1.54 6.00 -12.55
N GLY A 35 2.57 5.25 -12.95
CA GLY A 35 2.45 3.80 -13.12
C GLY A 35 2.31 3.04 -11.78
N PRO A 36 1.80 1.78 -11.83
CA PRO A 36 1.59 0.98 -10.62
C PRO A 36 2.85 0.77 -9.77
N ALA A 37 4.00 0.51 -10.39
CA ALA A 37 5.27 0.34 -9.68
C ALA A 37 5.73 1.64 -9.00
N GLN A 38 5.53 2.80 -9.65
CA GLN A 38 5.82 4.11 -9.08
C GLN A 38 4.89 4.41 -7.91
N ALA A 39 3.59 4.14 -8.03
CA ALA A 39 2.61 4.33 -6.97
C ALA A 39 2.92 3.47 -5.74
N SER A 40 3.31 2.20 -5.96
CA SER A 40 3.70 1.29 -4.88
C SER A 40 4.95 1.79 -4.16
N ALA A 41 6.04 2.03 -4.87
CA ALA A 41 7.29 2.53 -4.29
C ALA A 41 7.11 3.88 -3.57
N LEU A 42 6.36 4.81 -4.16
CA LEU A 42 6.05 6.10 -3.54
C LEU A 42 5.25 5.93 -2.25
N SER A 43 4.30 4.99 -2.21
CA SER A 43 3.53 4.68 -0.99
C SER A 43 4.44 4.19 0.14
N VAL A 44 5.39 3.31 -0.17
CA VAL A 44 6.36 2.82 0.82
C VAL A 44 7.19 3.99 1.39
N VAL A 45 7.67 4.90 0.53
CA VAL A 45 8.45 6.07 0.97
C VAL A 45 7.61 7.04 1.81
N VAL A 46 6.35 7.28 1.42
CA VAL A 46 5.45 8.21 2.15
C VAL A 46 5.05 7.67 3.52
N PHE A 47 4.70 6.39 3.62
CA PHE A 47 4.20 5.81 4.86
C PHE A 47 5.28 5.13 5.72
N GLY A 48 6.34 4.63 5.10
CA GLY A 48 7.44 3.96 5.78
C GLY A 48 8.59 4.90 6.19
N GLY A 49 8.58 6.14 5.70
CA GLY A 49 9.64 7.13 5.93
C GLY A 49 10.79 7.03 4.93
N PRO A 50 11.84 7.83 5.13
CA PRO A 50 12.99 7.84 4.25
C PRO A 50 13.73 6.50 4.23
N LEU A 51 13.98 5.97 3.05
CA LEU A 51 14.61 4.67 2.80
C LEU A 51 15.79 4.81 1.84
N THR A 52 16.78 3.94 1.99
CA THR A 52 17.79 3.73 0.95
C THR A 52 17.19 2.99 -0.23
N LEU A 53 17.87 3.01 -1.38
CA LEU A 53 17.44 2.26 -2.57
C LEU A 53 17.30 0.75 -2.30
N ASN A 54 18.24 0.18 -1.53
CA ASN A 54 18.23 -1.25 -1.21
C ASN A 54 17.09 -1.61 -0.26
N GLU A 55 16.80 -0.78 0.74
CA GLU A 55 15.65 -0.98 1.63
C GLU A 55 14.33 -0.90 0.87
N LEU A 56 14.21 0.07 -0.06
CA LEU A 56 13.01 0.20 -0.89
C LEU A 56 12.87 -0.98 -1.86
N ALA A 57 13.95 -1.43 -2.47
CA ALA A 57 13.95 -2.62 -3.35
C ALA A 57 13.56 -3.89 -2.58
N GLY A 58 14.02 -4.04 -1.35
CA GLY A 58 13.65 -5.14 -0.46
C GLY A 58 12.17 -5.09 -0.08
N ALA A 59 11.64 -3.93 0.28
CA ALA A 59 10.23 -3.74 0.62
C ALA A 59 9.28 -4.06 -0.54
N GLU A 60 9.71 -3.78 -1.78
CA GLU A 60 8.95 -4.04 -3.01
C GLU A 60 9.27 -5.42 -3.64
N GLU A 61 10.15 -6.20 -3.02
CA GLU A 61 10.58 -7.52 -3.49
C GLU A 61 11.11 -7.52 -4.95
N VAL A 62 11.81 -6.44 -5.32
CA VAL A 62 12.42 -6.27 -6.65
C VAL A 62 13.93 -6.10 -6.54
N ARG A 63 14.63 -6.31 -7.66
CA ARG A 63 16.08 -6.09 -7.72
C ARG A 63 16.43 -4.60 -7.69
N PRO A 64 17.54 -4.19 -7.04
CA PRO A 64 17.97 -2.79 -6.97
C PRO A 64 18.05 -2.05 -8.32
N PRO A 65 18.52 -2.64 -9.43
CA PRO A 65 18.49 -1.96 -10.74
C PRO A 65 17.09 -1.63 -11.24
N THR A 66 16.11 -2.48 -10.95
CA THR A 66 14.69 -2.22 -11.29
C THR A 66 14.16 -1.07 -10.44
N MET A 67 14.42 -1.09 -9.13
CA MET A 67 14.02 -0.02 -8.24
C MET A 67 14.71 1.31 -8.58
N SER A 68 15.97 1.29 -9.01
CA SER A 68 16.67 2.50 -9.46
C SER A 68 15.92 3.22 -10.58
N ARG A 69 15.42 2.49 -11.57
CA ARG A 69 14.63 3.07 -12.67
C ARG A 69 13.31 3.66 -12.19
N VAL A 70 12.64 3.00 -11.25
CA VAL A 70 11.40 3.51 -10.64
C VAL A 70 11.68 4.81 -9.88
N VAL A 71 12.72 4.84 -9.07
CA VAL A 71 13.12 6.03 -8.29
C VAL A 71 13.55 7.17 -9.21
N GLU A 72 14.30 6.89 -10.29
CA GLU A 72 14.68 7.89 -11.28
C GLU A 72 13.45 8.55 -11.93
N ALA A 73 12.43 7.76 -12.26
CA ALA A 73 11.17 8.29 -12.78
C ALA A 73 10.46 9.17 -11.74
N LEU A 74 10.38 8.72 -10.48
CA LEU A 74 9.78 9.50 -9.39
C LEU A 74 10.52 10.80 -9.12
N VAL A 75 11.86 10.81 -9.20
CA VAL A 75 12.68 12.04 -9.07
C VAL A 75 12.40 12.99 -10.22
N ARG A 76 12.38 12.50 -11.45
CA ARG A 76 12.11 13.31 -12.66
C ARG A 76 10.74 13.96 -12.61
N GLU A 77 9.75 13.29 -12.01
CA GLU A 77 8.39 13.83 -11.83
C GLU A 77 8.25 14.71 -10.58
N GLY A 78 9.33 14.85 -9.79
CA GLY A 78 9.36 15.66 -8.58
C GLY A 78 8.54 15.08 -7.42
N LEU A 79 8.36 13.76 -7.39
CA LEU A 79 7.57 13.05 -6.37
C LEU A 79 8.41 12.57 -5.19
N VAL A 80 9.69 12.34 -5.42
CA VAL A 80 10.69 12.04 -4.39
C VAL A 80 11.95 12.85 -4.66
N ARG A 81 12.79 13.00 -3.63
CA ARG A 81 14.13 13.57 -3.72
C ARG A 81 15.14 12.64 -3.07
N ARG A 82 16.38 12.72 -3.51
CA ARG A 82 17.51 12.00 -2.93
C ARG A 82 18.32 12.94 -2.05
N GLU A 83 18.66 12.50 -0.84
CA GLU A 83 19.52 13.23 0.06
C GLU A 83 20.59 12.30 0.64
N ILE A 84 21.79 12.84 0.85
CA ILE A 84 22.87 12.11 1.54
C ILE A 84 22.43 11.88 2.98
N ASN A 85 22.54 10.63 3.45
CA ASN A 85 22.23 10.31 4.84
C ASN A 85 23.20 11.05 5.77
N LYS A 86 22.67 11.81 6.72
CA LYS A 86 23.49 12.57 7.68
C LYS A 86 24.28 11.67 8.64
N GLU A 87 23.78 10.47 8.90
CA GLU A 87 24.41 9.50 9.80
C GLU A 87 25.46 8.64 9.08
N ASP A 88 25.27 8.37 7.79
CA ASP A 88 26.23 7.66 6.94
C ASP A 88 26.30 8.36 5.57
N ARG A 89 27.33 9.17 5.39
CA ARG A 89 27.58 9.94 4.15
C ARG A 89 27.79 9.08 2.89
N ARG A 90 27.92 7.75 3.07
CA ARG A 90 28.07 6.81 1.95
C ARG A 90 26.72 6.32 1.44
N SER A 91 25.65 6.56 2.18
CA SER A 91 24.31 6.14 1.79
C SER A 91 23.47 7.36 1.38
N VAL A 92 22.60 7.12 0.39
CA VAL A 92 21.62 8.10 -0.10
C VAL A 92 20.24 7.60 0.29
N LYS A 93 19.48 8.44 0.96
CA LYS A 93 18.08 8.17 1.30
C LYS A 93 17.13 8.86 0.33
N ILE A 94 16.00 8.23 0.11
CA ILE A 94 14.90 8.69 -0.73
C ILE A 94 13.83 9.27 0.18
N PHE A 95 13.48 10.52 -0.04
CA PHE A 95 12.47 11.26 0.71
C PHE A 95 11.28 11.58 -0.18
N PRO A 96 10.05 11.53 0.33
CA PRO A 96 8.91 12.04 -0.41
C PRO A 96 8.97 13.58 -0.50
N THR A 97 8.47 14.14 -1.58
CA THR A 97 8.18 15.58 -1.68
C THR A 97 6.75 15.84 -1.22
N ASP A 98 6.40 17.11 -1.00
CA ASP A 98 5.01 17.50 -0.70
C ASP A 98 4.06 17.07 -1.82
N LYS A 99 4.51 17.19 -3.09
CA LYS A 99 3.77 16.72 -4.26
C LYS A 99 3.55 15.21 -4.22
N GLY A 100 4.58 14.44 -3.93
CA GLY A 100 4.49 12.98 -3.82
C GLY A 100 3.57 12.55 -2.69
N THR A 101 3.72 13.16 -1.53
CA THR A 101 2.87 12.92 -0.36
C THR A 101 1.40 13.21 -0.68
N LYS A 102 1.11 14.34 -1.31
CA LYS A 102 -0.24 14.74 -1.73
C LYS A 102 -0.87 13.71 -2.68
N ILE A 103 -0.17 13.30 -3.71
CA ILE A 103 -0.66 12.31 -4.70
C ILE A 103 -1.03 10.98 -4.02
N ILE A 104 -0.21 10.49 -3.10
CA ILE A 104 -0.47 9.24 -2.38
C ILE A 104 -1.69 9.38 -1.46
N HIS A 105 -1.79 10.46 -0.71
CA HIS A 105 -2.95 10.68 0.16
C HIS A 105 -4.25 10.84 -0.63
N GLU A 106 -4.23 11.57 -1.74
CA GLU A 106 -5.40 11.71 -2.62
C GLU A 106 -5.80 10.36 -3.24
N GLY A 107 -4.82 9.54 -3.68
CA GLY A 107 -5.08 8.20 -4.18
C GLY A 107 -5.71 7.30 -3.10
N ARG A 108 -5.18 7.34 -1.88
CA ARG A 108 -5.76 6.63 -0.73
C ARG A 108 -7.19 7.07 -0.46
N ASN A 109 -7.45 8.38 -0.41
CA ASN A 109 -8.79 8.91 -0.18
C ASN A 109 -9.79 8.46 -1.26
N ARG A 110 -9.39 8.41 -2.54
CA ARG A 110 -10.24 7.90 -3.61
C ARG A 110 -10.58 6.43 -3.42
N ARG A 111 -9.59 5.58 -3.06
CA ARG A 111 -9.80 4.16 -2.78
C ARG A 111 -10.73 3.96 -1.58
N GLU A 112 -10.52 4.70 -0.50
CA GLU A 112 -11.39 4.65 0.69
C GLU A 112 -12.82 5.07 0.37
N LYS A 113 -13.03 6.14 -0.39
CA LYS A 113 -14.37 6.56 -0.87
C LYS A 113 -15.04 5.47 -1.71
N ARG A 114 -14.29 4.79 -2.57
CA ARG A 114 -14.80 3.66 -3.35
C ARG A 114 -15.24 2.51 -2.46
N LEU A 115 -14.45 2.16 -1.44
CA LEU A 115 -14.79 1.16 -0.45
C LEU A 115 -16.04 1.56 0.33
N ILE A 116 -16.13 2.79 0.81
CA ILE A 116 -17.31 3.30 1.52
C ILE A 116 -18.56 3.11 0.67
N LYS A 117 -18.50 3.43 -0.63
CA LYS A 117 -19.62 3.23 -1.55
C LYS A 117 -20.03 1.75 -1.67
N LEU A 118 -19.08 0.82 -1.66
CA LEU A 118 -19.37 -0.62 -1.65
C LEU A 118 -20.00 -1.06 -0.32
N LEU A 119 -19.45 -0.57 0.79
CA LEU A 119 -19.90 -0.91 2.14
C LEU A 119 -21.24 -0.29 2.52
N SER A 120 -21.64 0.83 1.88
CA SER A 120 -22.92 1.51 2.17
C SER A 120 -24.16 0.70 1.80
N GLN A 121 -23.99 -0.42 1.10
CA GLN A 121 -25.07 -1.34 0.76
C GLN A 121 -25.34 -2.38 1.88
N LEU A 122 -24.51 -2.41 2.91
CA LEU A 122 -24.56 -3.38 3.99
C LEU A 122 -25.37 -2.87 5.18
N GLY A 123 -25.99 -3.80 5.89
CA GLY A 123 -26.67 -3.52 7.16
C GLY A 123 -25.69 -3.30 8.32
N THR A 124 -26.21 -2.75 9.41
CA THR A 124 -25.42 -2.41 10.61
C THR A 124 -24.67 -3.60 11.19
N ASP A 125 -25.27 -4.78 11.21
CA ASP A 125 -24.65 -5.99 11.77
C ASP A 125 -23.54 -6.53 10.88
N GLU A 126 -23.68 -6.44 9.55
CA GLU A 126 -22.65 -6.81 8.59
C GLU A 126 -21.44 -5.87 8.70
N ILE A 127 -21.67 -4.57 8.81
CA ILE A 127 -20.60 -3.57 9.04
C ILE A 127 -19.87 -3.84 10.36
N ARG A 128 -20.61 -4.18 11.42
CA ARG A 128 -19.99 -4.54 12.71
C ARG A 128 -19.13 -5.80 12.59
N CYS A 129 -19.61 -6.81 11.87
CA CYS A 129 -18.87 -8.05 11.61
C CYS A 129 -17.59 -7.76 10.81
N LEU A 130 -17.67 -7.02 9.71
CA LEU A 130 -16.51 -6.62 8.91
C LEU A 130 -15.50 -5.78 9.69
N GLY A 131 -15.98 -4.88 10.55
CA GLY A 131 -15.12 -4.09 11.43
C GLY A 131 -14.31 -4.95 12.41
N ARG A 132 -14.93 -6.00 12.97
CA ARG A 132 -14.23 -7.00 13.82
C ARG A 132 -13.22 -7.81 13.00
N ALA A 133 -13.62 -8.29 11.82
CA ALA A 133 -12.73 -9.03 10.92
C ALA A 133 -11.52 -8.20 10.49
N ALA A 134 -11.69 -6.93 10.15
CA ALA A 134 -10.61 -6.03 9.81
C ALA A 134 -9.60 -5.84 10.96
N LYS A 135 -10.08 -5.73 12.21
CA LYS A 135 -9.20 -5.67 13.40
C LYS A 135 -8.40 -6.95 13.61
N ILE A 136 -9.03 -8.12 13.39
CA ILE A 136 -8.36 -9.43 13.48
C ILE A 136 -7.26 -9.52 12.40
N LEU A 137 -7.58 -9.16 11.15
CA LEU A 137 -6.62 -9.15 10.06
C LEU A 137 -5.43 -8.23 10.35
N SER A 138 -5.68 -7.01 10.82
CA SER A 138 -4.60 -6.08 11.20
C SER A 138 -3.67 -6.69 12.24
N ARG A 139 -4.21 -7.39 13.24
CA ARG A 139 -3.41 -8.01 14.30
C ARG A 139 -2.50 -9.12 13.79
N ILE A 140 -3.01 -10.02 12.93
CA ILE A 140 -2.20 -11.13 12.39
C ILE A 140 -1.17 -10.67 11.39
N LEU A 141 -1.48 -9.65 10.55
CA LEU A 141 -0.54 -9.12 9.57
C LEU A 141 0.62 -8.34 10.20
N VAL A 142 0.39 -7.67 11.34
CA VAL A 142 1.48 -7.00 12.07
C VAL A 142 2.39 -8.02 12.75
N ALA A 143 1.84 -9.13 13.26
CA ALA A 143 2.63 -10.18 13.91
C ALA A 143 3.55 -10.94 12.94
N ASP A 144 3.20 -11.03 11.67
CA ASP A 144 3.98 -11.73 10.63
C ASP A 144 5.24 -10.93 10.18
N HIS A 145 5.33 -9.64 10.53
CA HIS A 145 6.48 -8.77 10.23
C HIS A 145 7.44 -8.57 11.42
N ALA A 146 7.19 -9.24 12.54
CA ALA A 146 8.04 -9.22 13.73
C ALA A 146 8.96 -10.44 13.80
#